data_aa7e7835807a52dca06c483792409273
#
_entry.id   aa7e7835807a52dca06c483792409273
#
_cell.length_a   1.000
_cell.length_b   1.000
_cell.length_c   1.000
_cell.angle_alpha   90.00
_cell.angle_beta   90.00
_cell.angle_gamma   90.00
#
_symmetry.space_group_name_H-M   'P 1'
#
loop_
_entity.id
_entity.type
_entity.pdbx_description
1 polymer ?
#
loop_
_entity_poly.entity_id
_entity_poly.type
_entity_poly.pdbx_seq_one_letter_code
_entity_poly.pdbx_strand_id
1 'polypeptide(L)'
;MKILALSLAALLPCLAAGPDVDKGRTIGDPAAPMLFEIYSDFSCPACKTLHENVLPAIVLDYVKTGKAYLVFREFPLNIPAHKYSRPAAALAVAAARIGKYQTVSDALFRNQQAWGLSGKVWETVAGVLTPEERKKVQGLANDPAVLADVQRDLDRGTQTPITQTPTLMVTYKLRQQPWTQFADYSLFRGYIDALLKK
;
A
#
# COMPACT_ATOMS: atom_id res chain seq x y z
N MET A 1 -7.59 -57.40 13.91
CA MET A 1 -8.30 -56.13 13.64
C MET A 1 -7.27 -55.03 13.56
N LYS A 2 -6.92 -54.56 12.35
CA LYS A 2 -5.99 -53.45 12.12
C LYS A 2 -6.83 -52.18 11.90
N ILE A 3 -6.75 -51.23 12.83
CA ILE A 3 -7.42 -49.92 12.72
C ILE A 3 -6.54 -49.04 11.87
N LEU A 4 -7.00 -48.70 10.66
CA LEU A 4 -6.37 -47.73 9.79
C LEU A 4 -6.77 -46.32 10.28
N ALA A 5 -5.81 -45.56 10.84
CA ALA A 5 -6.00 -44.17 11.17
C ALA A 5 -5.90 -43.34 9.88
N LEU A 6 -7.02 -42.78 9.44
CA LEU A 6 -7.08 -41.83 8.34
C LEU A 6 -6.69 -40.44 8.87
N SER A 7 -5.46 -40.02 8.56
CA SER A 7 -5.03 -38.65 8.84
C SER A 7 -5.70 -37.68 7.86
N LEU A 8 -6.68 -36.92 8.33
CA LEU A 8 -7.31 -35.83 7.60
C LEU A 8 -6.37 -34.61 7.63
N ALA A 9 -5.59 -34.43 6.57
CA ALA A 9 -4.80 -33.21 6.39
C ALA A 9 -5.77 -32.07 6.09
N ALA A 10 -5.94 -31.16 7.06
CA ALA A 10 -6.68 -29.93 6.86
C ALA A 10 -5.91 -29.02 5.91
N LEU A 11 -6.37 -28.91 4.66
CA LEU A 11 -5.97 -27.87 3.72
C LEU A 11 -6.48 -26.53 4.25
N LEU A 12 -5.60 -25.74 4.87
CA LEU A 12 -5.86 -24.35 5.17
C LEU A 12 -6.06 -23.62 3.83
N PRO A 13 -7.22 -22.95 3.61
CA PRO A 13 -7.39 -22.15 2.41
C PRO A 13 -6.39 -20.99 2.49
N CYS A 14 -5.49 -20.92 1.52
CA CYS A 14 -4.73 -19.72 1.23
C CYS A 14 -5.76 -18.64 0.89
N LEU A 15 -6.03 -17.72 1.82
CA LEU A 15 -6.82 -16.54 1.57
C LEU A 15 -6.02 -15.66 0.60
N ALA A 16 -6.15 -15.97 -0.70
CA ALA A 16 -5.86 -15.00 -1.74
C ALA A 16 -6.82 -13.83 -1.47
N ALA A 17 -6.29 -12.66 -1.13
CA ALA A 17 -7.06 -11.44 -1.04
C ALA A 17 -7.83 -11.30 -2.36
N GLY A 18 -9.16 -11.29 -2.27
CA GLY A 18 -10.01 -11.23 -3.46
C GLY A 18 -9.70 -9.97 -4.28
N PRO A 19 -9.84 -10.02 -5.60
CA PRO A 19 -9.45 -8.93 -6.52
C PRO A 19 -10.14 -7.59 -6.26
N ASP A 20 -11.16 -7.53 -5.42
CA ASP A 20 -11.95 -6.31 -5.16
C ASP A 20 -11.37 -5.41 -4.05
N VAL A 21 -10.58 -5.96 -3.12
CA VAL A 21 -10.11 -5.22 -1.93
C VAL A 21 -9.08 -4.16 -2.28
N ASP A 22 -8.26 -4.42 -3.29
CA ASP A 22 -7.17 -3.54 -3.71
C ASP A 22 -7.57 -2.63 -4.87
N LYS A 23 -8.82 -2.70 -5.33
CA LYS A 23 -9.32 -1.92 -6.46
C LYS A 23 -9.07 -0.42 -6.26
N GLY A 24 -8.40 0.18 -7.24
CA GLY A 24 -8.03 1.61 -7.21
C GLY A 24 -6.76 1.93 -6.44
N ARG A 25 -6.13 0.95 -5.76
CA ARG A 25 -4.85 1.10 -5.05
C ARG A 25 -3.72 0.28 -5.69
N THR A 26 -3.79 0.10 -7.00
CA THR A 26 -2.85 -0.75 -7.73
C THR A 26 -2.39 -0.10 -9.01
N ILE A 27 -1.20 -0.49 -9.50
CA ILE A 27 -0.67 -0.12 -10.80
C ILE A 27 -0.07 -1.37 -11.46
N GLY A 28 -0.32 -1.55 -12.76
CA GLY A 28 0.23 -2.63 -13.57
C GLY A 28 -0.73 -3.80 -13.76
N ASP A 29 -0.18 -4.91 -14.24
CA ASP A 29 -0.92 -6.14 -14.52
C ASP A 29 -0.83 -7.12 -13.34
N PRO A 30 -1.96 -7.58 -12.76
CA PRO A 30 -1.93 -8.57 -11.69
C PRO A 30 -1.32 -9.93 -12.10
N ALA A 31 -1.18 -10.19 -13.40
CA ALA A 31 -0.48 -11.37 -13.92
C ALA A 31 1.05 -11.20 -14.01
N ALA A 32 1.59 -10.03 -13.67
CA ALA A 32 3.04 -9.80 -13.67
C ALA A 32 3.78 -10.77 -12.74
N PRO A 33 5.02 -11.18 -13.09
CA PRO A 33 5.74 -12.21 -12.34
C PRO A 33 6.15 -11.79 -10.92
N MET A 34 6.23 -10.48 -10.64
CA MET A 34 6.54 -9.93 -9.31
C MET A 34 5.34 -9.19 -8.75
N LEU A 35 5.13 -9.34 -7.43
CA LEU A 35 4.24 -8.47 -6.67
C LEU A 35 5.07 -7.54 -5.79
N PHE A 36 4.81 -6.25 -5.91
CA PHE A 36 5.35 -5.18 -5.06
C PHE A 36 4.22 -4.64 -4.16
N GLU A 37 4.36 -4.78 -2.84
CA GLU A 37 3.42 -4.21 -1.88
C GLU A 37 4.15 -3.12 -1.07
N ILE A 38 3.74 -1.85 -1.23
CA ILE A 38 4.33 -0.72 -0.51
C ILE A 38 3.52 -0.47 0.75
N TYR A 39 4.08 -0.76 1.91
CA TYR A 39 3.54 -0.39 3.22
C TYR A 39 4.01 1.02 3.58
N SER A 40 3.06 1.94 3.67
CA SER A 40 3.33 3.37 3.76
C SER A 40 2.43 4.06 4.78
N ASP A 41 2.95 5.15 5.36
CA ASP A 41 2.24 6.05 6.26
C ASP A 41 2.31 7.48 5.74
N PHE A 42 1.17 8.13 5.57
CA PHE A 42 1.11 9.49 5.04
C PHE A 42 1.79 10.55 5.94
N SER A 43 1.98 10.29 7.25
CA SER A 43 2.73 11.19 8.14
C SER A 43 4.25 10.91 8.15
N CYS A 44 4.71 9.80 7.55
CA CYS A 44 6.12 9.42 7.56
C CYS A 44 6.92 10.21 6.52
N PRO A 45 7.96 11.00 6.90
CA PRO A 45 8.77 11.77 5.94
C PRO A 45 9.52 10.88 4.92
N ALA A 46 9.99 9.70 5.36
CA ALA A 46 10.65 8.76 4.46
C ALA A 46 9.68 8.18 3.41
N CYS A 47 8.38 8.00 3.78
CA CYS A 47 7.34 7.59 2.83
C CYS A 47 7.09 8.66 1.77
N LYS A 48 7.07 9.94 2.16
CA LYS A 48 7.02 11.06 1.21
C LYS A 48 8.20 11.01 0.24
N THR A 49 9.42 10.84 0.75
CA THR A 49 10.63 10.75 -0.09
C THR A 49 10.54 9.57 -1.08
N LEU A 50 10.11 8.40 -0.62
CA LEU A 50 9.87 7.26 -1.51
C LEU A 50 8.86 7.61 -2.60
N HIS A 51 7.70 8.16 -2.21
CA HIS A 51 6.60 8.47 -3.12
C HIS A 51 7.00 9.48 -4.20
N GLU A 52 7.68 10.55 -3.82
CA GLU A 52 8.02 11.65 -4.73
C GLU A 52 9.26 11.36 -5.59
N ASN A 53 10.27 10.67 -5.04
CA ASN A 53 11.60 10.61 -5.68
C ASN A 53 11.97 9.22 -6.22
N VAL A 54 11.43 8.13 -5.67
CA VAL A 54 11.86 6.77 -6.01
C VAL A 54 10.78 5.97 -6.72
N LEU A 55 9.55 6.07 -6.24
CA LEU A 55 8.40 5.34 -6.79
C LEU A 55 8.17 5.58 -8.29
N PRO A 56 8.33 6.80 -8.84
CA PRO A 56 8.21 7.00 -10.28
C PRO A 56 9.18 6.14 -11.10
N ALA A 57 10.42 5.98 -10.64
CA ALA A 57 11.41 5.13 -11.29
C ALA A 57 11.04 3.64 -11.19
N ILE A 58 10.59 3.18 -10.01
CA ILE A 58 10.09 1.80 -9.81
C ILE A 58 8.94 1.50 -10.78
N VAL A 59 7.98 2.43 -10.88
CA VAL A 59 6.83 2.28 -11.79
C VAL A 59 7.29 2.21 -13.25
N LEU A 60 8.21 3.07 -13.64
CA LEU A 60 8.72 3.11 -15.02
C LEU A 60 9.51 1.84 -15.40
N ASP A 61 10.42 1.40 -14.52
CA ASP A 61 11.37 0.33 -14.83
C ASP A 61 10.76 -1.06 -14.70
N TYR A 62 9.77 -1.24 -13.83
CA TYR A 62 9.22 -2.57 -13.51
C TYR A 62 7.73 -2.71 -13.74
N VAL A 63 6.92 -1.72 -13.36
CA VAL A 63 5.46 -1.86 -13.46
C VAL A 63 4.99 -1.63 -14.90
N LYS A 64 5.40 -0.53 -15.53
CA LYS A 64 5.04 -0.23 -16.92
C LYS A 64 5.67 -1.19 -17.93
N THR A 65 6.74 -1.89 -17.54
CA THR A 65 7.37 -2.92 -18.38
C THR A 65 6.76 -4.32 -18.17
N GLY A 66 5.71 -4.44 -17.37
CA GLY A 66 5.01 -5.71 -17.09
C GLY A 66 5.79 -6.69 -16.21
N LYS A 67 6.90 -6.25 -15.58
CA LYS A 67 7.72 -7.09 -14.70
C LYS A 67 7.16 -7.19 -13.29
N ALA A 68 6.41 -6.17 -12.85
CA ALA A 68 5.83 -6.12 -11.51
C ALA A 68 4.40 -5.56 -11.52
N TYR A 69 3.60 -6.06 -10.59
CA TYR A 69 2.32 -5.52 -10.17
C TYR A 69 2.51 -4.81 -8.84
N LEU A 70 2.07 -3.56 -8.72
CA LEU A 70 2.24 -2.74 -7.54
C LEU A 70 0.92 -2.55 -6.80
N VAL A 71 0.94 -2.77 -5.49
CA VAL A 71 -0.18 -2.57 -4.56
C VAL A 71 0.25 -1.61 -3.46
N PHE A 72 -0.57 -0.60 -3.19
CA PHE A 72 -0.39 0.31 -2.06
C PHE A 72 -1.11 -0.23 -0.82
N ARG A 73 -0.39 -0.32 0.30
CA ARG A 73 -0.85 -0.77 1.61
C ARG A 73 -0.78 0.36 2.62
N GLU A 74 -1.90 0.66 3.22
CA GLU A 74 -1.98 1.66 4.28
C GLU A 74 -1.43 1.08 5.59
N PHE A 75 -0.36 1.68 6.11
CA PHE A 75 0.27 1.25 7.36
C PHE A 75 0.45 2.43 8.32
N PRO A 76 -0.64 3.08 8.75
CA PRO A 76 -0.60 4.21 9.67
C PRO A 76 -0.02 3.80 11.02
N LEU A 77 1.13 4.36 11.38
CA LEU A 77 1.82 4.08 12.63
C LEU A 77 1.06 4.67 13.81
N ASN A 78 0.89 3.88 14.88
CA ASN A 78 0.23 4.34 16.11
C ASN A 78 1.23 5.01 17.06
N ILE A 79 1.75 6.18 16.66
CA ILE A 79 2.67 7.00 17.46
C ILE A 79 2.17 8.45 17.55
N PRO A 80 2.48 9.21 18.61
CA PRO A 80 1.97 10.57 18.80
C PRO A 80 2.25 11.52 17.63
N ALA A 81 3.41 11.40 16.98
CA ALA A 81 3.78 12.22 15.83
C ALA A 81 2.92 11.94 14.59
N HIS A 82 2.25 10.80 14.52
CA HIS A 82 1.46 10.32 13.38
C HIS A 82 -0.05 10.26 13.66
N LYS A 83 -0.54 11.09 14.57
CA LYS A 83 -1.95 11.09 15.03
C LYS A 83 -2.99 11.25 13.91
N TYR A 84 -2.61 11.82 12.76
CA TYR A 84 -3.51 12.02 11.63
C TYR A 84 -3.32 11.00 10.49
N SER A 85 -2.40 10.03 10.62
CA SER A 85 -2.13 9.01 9.61
C SER A 85 -3.34 8.15 9.31
N ARG A 86 -4.06 7.70 10.35
CA ARG A 86 -5.24 6.84 10.15
C ARG A 86 -6.38 7.56 9.44
N PRO A 87 -6.76 8.80 9.77
CA PRO A 87 -7.68 9.59 8.96
C PRO A 87 -7.21 9.82 7.53
N ALA A 88 -5.92 10.08 7.29
CA ALA A 88 -5.36 10.24 5.95
C ALA A 88 -5.49 8.95 5.13
N ALA A 89 -5.15 7.80 5.71
CA ALA A 89 -5.31 6.49 5.10
C ALA A 89 -6.77 6.19 4.73
N ALA A 90 -7.71 6.47 5.64
CA ALA A 90 -9.14 6.28 5.38
C ALA A 90 -9.64 7.14 4.20
N LEU A 91 -9.19 8.40 4.11
CA LEU A 91 -9.53 9.29 2.99
C LEU A 91 -8.92 8.81 1.66
N ALA A 92 -7.68 8.31 1.67
CA ALA A 92 -7.04 7.76 0.48
C ALA A 92 -7.75 6.47 0.00
N VAL A 93 -8.13 5.57 0.91
CA VAL A 93 -8.90 4.36 0.59
C VAL A 93 -10.31 4.71 0.11
N ALA A 94 -10.97 5.71 0.70
CA ALA A 94 -12.24 6.23 0.21
C ALA A 94 -12.12 6.77 -1.21
N ALA A 95 -11.05 7.51 -1.51
CA ALA A 95 -10.76 8.02 -2.84
C ALA A 95 -10.47 6.90 -3.85
N ALA A 96 -9.88 5.78 -3.42
CA ALA A 96 -9.69 4.61 -4.26
C ALA A 96 -11.01 4.04 -4.80
N ARG A 97 -12.09 4.10 -4.01
CA ARG A 97 -13.43 3.64 -4.43
C ARG A 97 -13.99 4.40 -5.64
N ILE A 98 -13.46 5.60 -5.90
CA ILE A 98 -13.85 6.44 -7.04
C ILE A 98 -12.70 6.65 -8.04
N GLY A 99 -11.64 5.84 -7.97
CA GLY A 99 -10.49 5.91 -8.88
C GLY A 99 -9.58 7.14 -8.66
N LYS A 100 -9.57 7.73 -7.47
CA LYS A 100 -8.81 8.95 -7.13
C LYS A 100 -7.70 8.73 -6.11
N TYR A 101 -7.31 7.47 -5.87
CA TYR A 101 -6.26 7.15 -4.89
C TYR A 101 -4.96 7.92 -5.15
N GLN A 102 -4.41 7.87 -6.37
CA GLN A 102 -3.15 8.53 -6.70
C GLN A 102 -3.25 10.04 -6.52
N THR A 103 -4.33 10.67 -7.03
CA THR A 103 -4.57 12.12 -6.88
C THR A 103 -4.56 12.55 -5.41
N VAL A 104 -5.22 11.78 -4.55
CA VAL A 104 -5.31 12.07 -3.11
C VAL A 104 -3.99 11.76 -2.42
N SER A 105 -3.32 10.66 -2.74
CA SER A 105 -2.02 10.30 -2.18
C SER A 105 -0.95 11.35 -2.50
N ASP A 106 -0.90 11.82 -3.76
CA ASP A 106 0.00 12.90 -4.18
C ASP A 106 -0.25 14.19 -3.39
N ALA A 107 -1.52 14.55 -3.17
CA ALA A 107 -1.87 15.74 -2.40
C ALA A 107 -1.49 15.61 -0.93
N LEU A 108 -1.73 14.43 -0.32
CA LEU A 108 -1.37 14.14 1.06
C LEU A 108 0.14 14.21 1.28
N PHE A 109 0.94 13.55 0.44
CA PHE A 109 2.41 13.59 0.59
C PHE A 109 2.97 14.99 0.28
N ARG A 110 2.52 15.65 -0.77
CA ARG A 110 2.99 16.99 -1.12
C ARG A 110 2.77 18.00 0.01
N ASN A 111 1.63 17.93 0.69
CA ASN A 111 1.24 18.84 1.76
C ASN A 111 1.45 18.23 3.18
N GLN A 112 2.24 17.17 3.30
CA GLN A 112 2.40 16.38 4.52
C GLN A 112 2.68 17.25 5.76
N GLN A 113 3.63 18.18 5.67
CA GLN A 113 3.99 19.05 6.80
C GLN A 113 2.82 19.96 7.22
N ALA A 114 2.12 20.55 6.26
CA ALA A 114 1.04 21.49 6.53
C ALA A 114 -0.15 20.82 7.25
N TRP A 115 -0.65 19.70 6.74
CA TRP A 115 -1.76 19.02 7.39
C TRP A 115 -1.30 18.22 8.64
N GLY A 116 -0.06 17.73 8.66
CA GLY A 116 0.51 17.05 9.82
C GLY A 116 0.57 17.94 11.06
N LEU A 117 0.86 19.24 10.88
CA LEU A 117 0.84 20.24 11.96
C LEU A 117 -0.57 20.70 12.31
N SER A 118 -1.39 21.00 11.31
CA SER A 118 -2.70 21.64 11.49
C SER A 118 -3.87 20.69 11.72
N GLY A 119 -3.73 19.40 11.35
CA GLY A 119 -4.83 18.44 11.34
C GLY A 119 -5.79 18.60 10.15
N LYS A 120 -5.53 19.52 9.22
CA LYS A 120 -6.41 19.82 8.07
C LYS A 120 -6.24 18.80 6.93
N VAL A 121 -6.40 17.52 7.27
CA VAL A 121 -6.26 16.40 6.29
C VAL A 121 -7.37 16.49 5.25
N TRP A 122 -8.61 16.70 5.70
CA TRP A 122 -9.76 16.78 4.79
C TRP A 122 -9.64 17.95 3.80
N GLU A 123 -9.23 19.12 4.26
CA GLU A 123 -9.08 20.30 3.40
C GLU A 123 -8.03 20.06 2.30
N THR A 124 -6.95 19.33 2.65
CA THR A 124 -5.92 18.92 1.68
C THR A 124 -6.51 18.01 0.60
N VAL A 125 -7.27 17.00 1.00
CA VAL A 125 -7.92 16.05 0.09
C VAL A 125 -8.99 16.73 -0.74
N ALA A 126 -9.84 17.54 -0.10
CA ALA A 126 -10.90 18.29 -0.78
C ALA A 126 -10.35 19.26 -1.83
N GLY A 127 -9.15 19.81 -1.62
CA GLY A 127 -8.51 20.75 -2.54
C GLY A 127 -8.21 20.19 -3.93
N VAL A 128 -8.13 18.86 -4.07
CA VAL A 128 -7.79 18.17 -5.34
C VAL A 128 -8.96 17.40 -5.96
N LEU A 129 -10.15 17.52 -5.37
CA LEU A 129 -11.37 16.83 -5.81
C LEU A 129 -12.43 17.82 -6.30
N THR A 130 -13.24 17.40 -7.26
CA THR A 130 -14.45 18.13 -7.67
C THR A 130 -15.50 18.11 -6.55
N PRO A 131 -16.53 19.01 -6.58
CA PRO A 131 -17.60 19.00 -5.58
C PRO A 131 -18.29 17.63 -5.44
N GLU A 132 -18.55 16.94 -6.54
CA GLU A 132 -19.20 15.62 -6.57
C GLU A 132 -18.27 14.54 -5.98
N GLU A 133 -16.98 14.58 -6.29
CA GLU A 133 -15.97 13.67 -5.73
C GLU A 133 -15.79 13.89 -4.23
N ARG A 134 -15.77 15.15 -3.77
CA ARG A 134 -15.73 15.50 -2.34
C ARG A 134 -16.89 14.85 -1.58
N LYS A 135 -18.12 15.00 -2.08
CA LYS A 135 -19.30 14.40 -1.44
C LYS A 135 -19.16 12.89 -1.32
N LYS A 136 -18.68 12.21 -2.38
CA LYS A 136 -18.47 10.75 -2.37
C LYS A 136 -17.38 10.34 -1.39
N VAL A 137 -16.20 10.96 -1.43
CA VAL A 137 -15.07 10.62 -0.56
C VAL A 137 -15.40 10.90 0.90
N GLN A 138 -16.03 12.05 1.21
CA GLN A 138 -16.45 12.38 2.57
C GLN A 138 -17.47 11.38 3.12
N GLY A 139 -18.44 10.95 2.30
CA GLY A 139 -19.43 9.95 2.69
C GLY A 139 -18.82 8.57 2.94
N LEU A 140 -17.72 8.23 2.23
CA LEU A 140 -17.06 6.95 2.34
C LEU A 140 -15.96 6.91 3.43
N ALA A 141 -15.42 8.05 3.85
CA ALA A 141 -14.26 8.09 4.76
C ALA A 141 -14.50 7.38 6.11
N ASN A 142 -15.74 7.35 6.59
CA ASN A 142 -16.15 6.66 7.81
C ASN A 142 -16.93 5.36 7.54
N ASP A 143 -17.00 4.93 6.28
CA ASP A 143 -17.65 3.66 5.93
C ASP A 143 -16.92 2.49 6.58
N PRO A 144 -17.64 1.57 7.27
CA PRO A 144 -17.02 0.40 7.90
C PRO A 144 -16.16 -0.43 6.96
N ALA A 145 -16.51 -0.54 5.68
CA ALA A 145 -15.73 -1.28 4.69
C ALA A 145 -14.40 -0.57 4.36
N VAL A 146 -14.38 0.77 4.30
CA VAL A 146 -13.15 1.56 4.11
C VAL A 146 -12.24 1.42 5.32
N LEU A 147 -12.79 1.53 6.53
CA LEU A 147 -12.02 1.38 7.77
C LEU A 147 -11.48 -0.06 7.92
N ALA A 148 -12.26 -1.06 7.51
CA ALA A 148 -11.84 -2.46 7.49
C ALA A 148 -10.70 -2.70 6.48
N ASP A 149 -10.66 -2.01 5.34
CA ASP A 149 -9.57 -2.12 4.38
C ASP A 149 -8.26 -1.58 4.96
N VAL A 150 -8.28 -0.42 5.63
CA VAL A 150 -7.12 0.12 6.36
C VAL A 150 -6.65 -0.86 7.44
N GLN A 151 -7.60 -1.43 8.21
CA GLN A 151 -7.27 -2.38 9.26
C GLN A 151 -6.66 -3.67 8.68
N ARG A 152 -7.18 -4.17 7.57
CA ARG A 152 -6.64 -5.36 6.89
C ARG A 152 -5.21 -5.16 6.41
N ASP A 153 -4.87 -3.98 5.88
CA ASP A 153 -3.49 -3.67 5.49
C ASP A 153 -2.56 -3.64 6.72
N LEU A 154 -3.02 -3.06 7.85
CA LEU A 154 -2.30 -3.10 9.12
C LEU A 154 -2.09 -4.54 9.62
N ASP A 155 -3.15 -5.35 9.63
CA ASP A 155 -3.10 -6.75 10.09
C ASP A 155 -2.16 -7.56 9.20
N ARG A 156 -2.23 -7.35 7.88
CA ARG A 156 -1.33 -7.99 6.92
C ARG A 156 0.13 -7.59 7.17
N GLY A 157 0.41 -6.30 7.39
CA GLY A 157 1.76 -5.82 7.68
C GLY A 157 2.31 -6.34 9.01
N THR A 158 1.46 -6.49 10.04
CA THR A 158 1.88 -7.07 11.32
C THR A 158 2.13 -8.58 11.27
N GLN A 159 1.46 -9.30 10.37
CA GLN A 159 1.70 -10.73 10.11
C GLN A 159 2.94 -10.97 9.23
N THR A 160 3.41 -9.97 8.52
CA THR A 160 4.67 -9.96 7.79
C THR A 160 5.71 -9.17 8.59
N PRO A 161 7.03 -9.33 8.34
CA PRO A 161 8.04 -8.62 9.13
C PRO A 161 8.17 -7.13 8.75
N ILE A 162 7.05 -6.40 8.78
CA ILE A 162 7.03 -4.94 8.56
C ILE A 162 7.31 -4.25 9.88
N THR A 163 8.54 -3.76 10.05
CA THR A 163 9.01 -3.10 11.28
C THR A 163 9.13 -1.59 11.16
N GLN A 164 9.03 -1.06 9.94
CA GLN A 164 9.15 0.37 9.64
C GLN A 164 8.41 0.75 8.37
N THR A 165 8.18 2.06 8.19
CA THR A 165 7.70 2.63 6.93
C THR A 165 8.72 3.62 6.36
N PRO A 166 8.89 3.68 5.03
CA PRO A 166 8.27 2.77 4.06
C PRO A 166 8.95 1.39 4.04
N THR A 167 8.18 0.34 3.77
CA THR A 167 8.69 -0.98 3.40
C THR A 167 8.05 -1.41 2.08
N LEU A 168 8.85 -1.83 1.11
CA LEU A 168 8.37 -2.45 -0.11
C LEU A 168 8.59 -3.96 0.01
N MET A 169 7.51 -4.72 0.14
CA MET A 169 7.58 -6.17 0.10
C MET A 169 7.64 -6.64 -1.36
N VAL A 170 8.73 -7.31 -1.71
CA VAL A 170 8.94 -7.91 -3.02
C VAL A 170 8.57 -9.38 -2.94
N THR A 171 7.57 -9.82 -3.70
CA THR A 171 7.21 -11.24 -3.85
C THR A 171 7.59 -11.71 -5.25
N TYR A 172 8.43 -12.75 -5.34
CA TYR A 172 8.83 -13.39 -6.59
C TYR A 172 8.99 -14.91 -6.38
N LYS A 173 8.37 -15.73 -7.24
CA LYS A 173 8.40 -17.20 -7.14
C LYS A 173 8.11 -17.70 -5.71
N LEU A 174 7.03 -17.18 -5.09
CA LEU A 174 6.55 -17.47 -3.72
C LEU A 174 7.50 -17.07 -2.59
N ARG A 175 8.59 -16.38 -2.88
CA ARG A 175 9.49 -15.82 -1.86
C ARG A 175 9.15 -14.36 -1.63
N GLN A 176 9.08 -13.97 -0.36
CA GLN A 176 8.85 -12.59 0.06
C GLN A 176 10.11 -12.03 0.70
N GLN A 177 10.48 -10.81 0.30
CA GLN A 177 11.64 -10.11 0.82
C GLN A 177 11.29 -8.64 1.06
N PRO A 178 11.40 -8.14 2.31
CA PRO A 178 11.23 -6.72 2.57
C PRO A 178 12.43 -5.91 2.08
N TRP A 179 12.15 -4.78 1.45
CA TRP A 179 13.13 -3.78 1.06
C TRP A 179 12.83 -2.46 1.74
N THR A 180 13.83 -1.88 2.41
CA THR A 180 13.68 -0.65 3.19
C THR A 180 14.72 0.42 2.86
N GLN A 181 15.65 0.11 1.93
CA GLN A 181 16.76 1.00 1.56
C GLN A 181 16.39 1.77 0.28
N PHE A 182 15.85 2.97 0.45
CA PHE A 182 15.40 3.81 -0.67
C PHE A 182 16.29 5.03 -0.94
N ALA A 183 17.36 5.21 -0.16
CA ALA A 183 18.28 6.34 -0.35
C ALA A 183 19.08 6.22 -1.67
N ASP A 184 19.32 4.98 -2.12
CA ASP A 184 19.99 4.70 -3.38
C ASP A 184 19.15 3.71 -4.21
N TYR A 185 18.47 4.23 -5.23
CA TYR A 185 17.65 3.43 -6.13
C TYR A 185 18.46 2.38 -6.91
N SER A 186 19.76 2.62 -7.15
CA SER A 186 20.61 1.68 -7.89
C SER A 186 20.75 0.34 -7.17
N LEU A 187 20.75 0.33 -5.84
CA LEU A 187 20.78 -0.89 -5.03
C LEU A 187 19.51 -1.71 -5.21
N PHE A 188 18.36 -1.06 -5.15
CA PHE A 188 17.06 -1.71 -5.41
C PHE A 188 17.02 -2.29 -6.82
N ARG A 189 17.42 -1.51 -7.81
CA ARG A 189 17.47 -1.93 -9.22
C ARG A 189 18.36 -3.14 -9.40
N GLY A 190 19.59 -3.11 -8.85
CA GLY A 190 20.53 -4.23 -8.90
C GLY A 190 19.96 -5.51 -8.28
N TYR A 191 19.25 -5.39 -7.15
CA TYR A 191 18.59 -6.51 -6.49
C TYR A 191 17.47 -7.11 -7.37
N ILE A 192 16.56 -6.29 -7.90
CA ILE A 192 15.45 -6.76 -8.73
C ILE A 192 15.96 -7.38 -10.05
N ASP A 193 16.92 -6.73 -10.70
CA ASP A 193 17.49 -7.25 -11.95
C ASP A 193 18.21 -8.60 -11.75
N ALA A 194 18.83 -8.81 -10.58
CA ALA A 194 19.43 -10.10 -10.22
C ALA A 194 18.36 -11.19 -9.96
N LEU A 195 17.20 -10.84 -9.41
CA LEU A 195 16.08 -11.79 -9.24
C LEU A 195 15.50 -12.23 -10.59
N LEU A 196 15.38 -11.30 -11.54
CA LEU A 196 14.80 -11.56 -12.86
C LEU A 196 15.70 -12.43 -13.76
N LYS A 197 17.00 -12.52 -13.48
CA LYS A 197 17.96 -13.36 -14.20
C LYS A 197 17.98 -14.84 -13.74
N LYS A 198 17.35 -15.12 -12.62
CA LYS A 198 17.23 -16.49 -12.03
C LYS A 198 15.91 -17.14 -12.43
#